data_607a0f3647e0227bdd899c8f667f96bb
#
_entry.id   607a0f3647e0227bdd899c8f667f96bb
#
_cell.length_a   1.000
_cell.length_b   1.000
_cell.length_c   1.000
_cell.angle_alpha   90.00
_cell.angle_beta   90.00
_cell.angle_gamma   90.00
#
_symmetry.space_group_name_H-M   'P 1'
#
loop_
_entity.id
_entity.type
_entity.pdbx_description
1 polymer ?
#
loop_
_entity_poly.entity_id
_entity_poly.type
_entity_poly.pdbx_seq_one_letter_code
_entity_poly.pdbx_strand_id
1 'polypeptide(L)'
;LVLAALVGAVVAVGGPAAGARRAYHAFNAPAPLVKSNANGRLFSLSGSNRSDYWRVAWHEVEAHPWLGGGAGSFQRYWLRHRRANLPVLDAHSLYLETLSELGPVGLALLLSVLAVPLLGLRAARRAPLAAAAFGGYVAYLVHAGIDWDWEMPAVTLTALACGVALLLAARGEASARLAAGWRVAGAVSAAALAVV
;
A
#
# COMPACT_ATOMS: atom_id res chain seq x y z
N LEU A 1 16.21 8.09 -24.89
CA LEU A 1 14.85 8.28 -25.40
C LEU A 1 13.86 8.54 -24.25
N VAL A 2 13.77 7.69 -23.23
CA VAL A 2 12.82 7.85 -22.09
C VAL A 2 13.05 9.16 -21.35
N LEU A 3 14.30 9.52 -21.04
CA LEU A 3 14.63 10.77 -20.36
C LEU A 3 14.23 12.00 -21.19
N ALA A 4 14.48 11.98 -22.49
CA ALA A 4 14.08 13.04 -23.41
C ALA A 4 12.56 13.20 -23.50
N ALA A 5 11.80 12.07 -23.50
CA ALA A 5 10.36 12.09 -23.48
C ALA A 5 9.82 12.66 -22.14
N LEU A 6 10.41 12.29 -21.01
CA LEU A 6 10.05 12.83 -19.69
C LEU A 6 10.34 14.34 -19.60
N VAL A 7 11.50 14.79 -20.06
CA VAL A 7 11.84 16.22 -20.10
C VAL A 7 10.90 16.97 -21.02
N GLY A 8 10.59 16.45 -22.21
CA GLY A 8 9.64 17.02 -23.14
C GLY A 8 8.24 17.13 -22.54
N ALA A 9 7.76 16.10 -21.85
CA ALA A 9 6.48 16.12 -21.16
C ALA A 9 6.43 17.18 -20.05
N VAL A 10 7.51 17.29 -19.24
CA VAL A 10 7.61 18.30 -18.19
C VAL A 10 7.60 19.72 -18.76
N VAL A 11 8.31 19.96 -19.86
CA VAL A 11 8.33 21.26 -20.54
C VAL A 11 6.96 21.59 -21.15
N ALA A 12 6.30 20.61 -21.79
CA ALA A 12 4.96 20.81 -22.39
C ALA A 12 3.89 21.16 -21.35
N VAL A 13 4.07 20.75 -20.10
CA VAL A 13 3.15 21.08 -18.98
C VAL A 13 3.47 22.44 -18.34
N GLY A 14 4.49 23.16 -18.82
CA GLY A 14 4.90 24.47 -18.28
C GLY A 14 5.88 24.35 -17.10
N GLY A 15 6.65 23.28 -17.06
CA GLY A 15 7.67 23.03 -16.05
C GLY A 15 7.19 22.18 -14.86
N PRO A 16 8.12 21.74 -13.98
CA PRO A 16 7.81 20.82 -12.90
C PRO A 16 6.81 21.38 -11.88
N ALA A 17 6.89 22.68 -11.59
CA ALA A 17 5.97 23.32 -10.65
C ALA A 17 4.53 23.42 -11.19
N ALA A 18 4.37 23.67 -12.50
CA ALA A 18 3.06 23.70 -13.14
C ALA A 18 2.47 22.28 -13.24
N GLY A 19 3.31 21.28 -13.55
CA GLY A 19 2.94 19.88 -13.53
C GLY A 19 2.47 19.42 -12.16
N ALA A 20 3.21 19.74 -11.11
CA ALA A 20 2.84 19.40 -9.74
C ALA A 20 1.52 20.06 -9.33
N ARG A 21 1.31 21.33 -9.66
CA ARG A 21 0.03 22.02 -9.40
C ARG A 21 -1.14 21.37 -10.12
N ARG A 22 -0.99 21.03 -11.40
CA ARG A 22 -2.04 20.34 -12.17
C ARG A 22 -2.36 18.97 -11.59
N ALA A 23 -1.34 18.17 -11.23
CA ALA A 23 -1.51 16.89 -10.58
C ALA A 23 -2.23 17.02 -9.23
N TYR A 24 -1.85 18.01 -8.42
CA TYR A 24 -2.51 18.31 -7.15
C TYR A 24 -3.99 18.67 -7.34
N HIS A 25 -4.32 19.56 -8.28
CA HIS A 25 -5.71 19.93 -8.56
C HIS A 25 -6.50 18.76 -9.14
N ALA A 26 -5.91 17.97 -10.04
CA ALA A 26 -6.57 16.80 -10.58
C ALA A 26 -6.83 15.72 -9.51
N PHE A 27 -5.88 15.54 -8.59
CA PHE A 27 -6.03 14.60 -7.47
C PHE A 27 -7.15 15.01 -6.50
N ASN A 28 -7.27 16.31 -6.22
CA ASN A 28 -8.31 16.85 -5.33
C ASN A 28 -9.65 17.13 -6.01
N ALA A 29 -9.73 16.95 -7.33
CA ALA A 29 -10.99 17.09 -8.05
C ALA A 29 -11.97 15.95 -7.68
N PRO A 30 -13.28 16.25 -7.60
CA PRO A 30 -14.28 15.22 -7.44
C PRO A 30 -14.14 14.13 -8.49
N ALA A 31 -14.43 12.87 -8.11
CA ALA A 31 -14.38 11.77 -9.05
C ALA A 31 -15.28 12.07 -10.26
N PRO A 32 -14.78 11.96 -11.49
CA PRO A 32 -15.58 12.23 -12.67
C PRO A 32 -16.76 11.26 -12.71
N LEU A 33 -17.96 11.78 -12.95
CA LEU A 33 -19.12 10.95 -13.21
C LEU A 33 -18.83 10.09 -14.44
N VAL A 34 -18.85 8.77 -14.27
CA VAL A 34 -18.50 7.81 -15.31
C VAL A 34 -19.56 7.85 -16.40
N LYS A 35 -19.36 8.71 -17.40
CA LYS A 35 -20.08 8.62 -18.66
C LYS A 35 -19.17 7.92 -19.67
N SER A 36 -19.42 6.63 -19.90
CA SER A 36 -19.14 5.85 -21.10
C SER A 36 -17.70 5.47 -21.52
N ASN A 37 -16.61 5.91 -20.91
CA ASN A 37 -15.28 5.51 -21.40
C ASN A 37 -14.32 5.06 -20.28
N ALA A 38 -14.29 3.74 -20.03
CA ALA A 38 -13.39 3.14 -19.02
C ALA A 38 -11.90 3.41 -19.32
N ASN A 39 -11.52 3.52 -20.60
CA ASN A 39 -10.13 3.78 -21.00
C ASN A 39 -9.63 5.17 -20.59
N GLY A 40 -10.52 6.16 -20.50
CA GLY A 40 -10.17 7.50 -20.03
C GLY A 40 -9.73 7.53 -18.56
N ARG A 41 -10.13 6.53 -17.76
CA ARG A 41 -9.74 6.42 -16.35
C ARG A 41 -8.28 6.03 -16.17
N LEU A 42 -7.72 5.26 -17.09
CA LEU A 42 -6.31 4.84 -17.03
C LEU A 42 -5.34 6.03 -17.14
N PHE A 43 -5.76 7.13 -17.75
CA PHE A 43 -4.96 8.34 -17.94
C PHE A 43 -5.43 9.50 -17.06
N SER A 44 -6.36 9.25 -16.13
CA SER A 44 -6.87 10.27 -15.20
C SER A 44 -5.98 10.36 -13.97
N LEU A 45 -5.53 11.55 -13.64
CA LEU A 45 -4.85 11.87 -12.38
C LEU A 45 -5.84 12.13 -11.22
N SER A 46 -7.13 11.85 -11.41
CA SER A 46 -8.14 12.02 -10.36
C SER A 46 -7.84 11.11 -9.17
N GLY A 47 -7.83 11.66 -7.97
CA GLY A 47 -7.70 10.93 -6.73
C GLY A 47 -8.92 10.10 -6.33
N SER A 48 -10.00 10.11 -7.13
CA SER A 48 -11.23 9.34 -6.87
C SER A 48 -11.75 9.50 -5.44
N ASN A 49 -11.76 10.74 -4.94
CA ASN A 49 -12.12 11.15 -3.58
C ASN A 49 -11.13 10.74 -2.46
N ARG A 50 -9.96 10.17 -2.78
CA ARG A 50 -8.95 9.81 -1.76
C ARG A 50 -8.52 10.99 -0.90
N SER A 51 -8.46 12.19 -1.46
CA SER A 51 -8.16 13.40 -0.69
C SER A 51 -9.16 13.66 0.44
N ASP A 52 -10.44 13.33 0.24
CA ASP A 52 -11.44 13.42 1.29
C ASP A 52 -11.29 12.32 2.35
N TYR A 53 -10.96 11.08 1.93
CA TYR A 53 -10.69 9.97 2.85
C TYR A 53 -9.49 10.30 3.73
N TRP A 54 -8.39 10.74 3.13
CA TRP A 54 -7.17 11.10 3.84
C TRP A 54 -7.35 12.31 4.77
N ARG A 55 -8.16 13.28 4.35
CA ARG A 55 -8.52 14.40 5.21
C ARG A 55 -9.27 13.93 6.46
N VAL A 56 -10.24 13.05 6.31
CA VAL A 56 -11.03 12.53 7.44
C VAL A 56 -10.16 11.64 8.34
N ALA A 57 -9.31 10.76 7.78
CA ALA A 57 -8.36 9.98 8.55
C ALA A 57 -7.39 10.88 9.32
N TRP A 58 -6.88 11.95 8.71
CA TRP A 58 -6.01 12.91 9.41
C TRP A 58 -6.73 13.65 10.54
N HIS A 59 -7.98 14.02 10.36
CA HIS A 59 -8.80 14.58 11.45
C HIS A 59 -8.94 13.61 12.63
N GLU A 60 -9.05 12.32 12.35
CA GLU A 60 -9.08 11.30 13.39
C GLU A 60 -7.74 11.20 14.14
N VAL A 61 -6.60 11.29 13.41
CA VAL A 61 -5.27 11.39 14.03
C VAL A 61 -5.18 12.60 14.95
N GLU A 62 -5.67 13.77 14.50
CA GLU A 62 -5.66 15.00 15.33
C GLU A 62 -6.54 14.87 16.58
N ALA A 63 -7.67 14.16 16.46
CA ALA A 63 -8.57 13.91 17.60
C ALA A 63 -8.01 12.88 18.60
N HIS A 64 -7.20 11.91 18.10
CA HIS A 64 -6.67 10.80 18.91
C HIS A 64 -5.17 10.56 18.66
N PRO A 65 -4.28 11.53 18.94
CA PRO A 65 -2.90 11.56 18.42
C PRO A 65 -1.99 10.45 18.96
N TRP A 66 -2.30 9.81 20.08
CA TRP A 66 -1.41 8.85 20.71
C TRP A 66 -1.81 7.38 20.49
N LEU A 67 -3.09 7.07 20.67
CA LEU A 67 -3.59 5.69 20.64
C LEU A 67 -4.53 5.42 19.45
N GLY A 68 -4.80 6.45 18.64
CA GLY A 68 -5.79 6.36 17.57
C GLY A 68 -7.22 6.27 18.08
N GLY A 69 -8.16 6.17 17.17
CA GLY A 69 -9.60 6.05 17.45
C GLY A 69 -10.05 4.64 17.85
N GLY A 70 -9.16 3.65 17.74
CA GLY A 70 -9.43 2.23 17.94
C GLY A 70 -9.55 1.47 16.60
N ALA A 71 -9.19 0.19 16.59
CA ALA A 71 -9.27 -0.65 15.40
C ALA A 71 -10.67 -0.63 14.77
N GLY A 72 -10.76 -0.40 13.46
CA GLY A 72 -12.01 -0.28 12.72
C GLY A 72 -12.81 1.00 13.01
N SER A 73 -12.18 2.04 13.60
CA SER A 73 -12.86 3.29 13.91
C SER A 73 -13.05 4.19 12.69
N PHE A 74 -12.20 4.09 11.66
CA PHE A 74 -12.25 4.96 10.49
C PHE A 74 -13.63 5.02 9.84
N GLN A 75 -14.28 3.89 9.62
CA GLN A 75 -15.61 3.85 8.99
C GLN A 75 -16.63 4.71 9.76
N ARG A 76 -16.65 4.60 11.10
CA ARG A 76 -17.58 5.38 11.93
C ARG A 76 -17.21 6.84 11.95
N TYR A 77 -15.91 7.13 11.94
CA TYR A 77 -15.40 8.50 11.90
C TYR A 77 -15.70 9.15 10.55
N TRP A 78 -15.53 8.42 9.44
CA TRP A 78 -15.93 8.83 8.10
C TRP A 78 -17.40 9.19 8.04
N LEU A 79 -18.32 8.35 8.51
CA LEU A 79 -19.76 8.59 8.48
C LEU A 79 -20.16 9.89 9.18
N ARG A 80 -19.41 10.34 10.17
CA ARG A 80 -19.68 11.58 10.93
C ARG A 80 -19.07 12.82 10.27
N HIS A 81 -17.95 12.70 9.55
CA HIS A 81 -17.16 13.83 9.06
C HIS A 81 -17.08 13.93 7.54
N ARG A 82 -17.71 12.99 6.82
CA ARG A 82 -17.72 12.96 5.35
C ARG A 82 -18.41 14.18 4.74
N ARG A 83 -17.88 14.65 3.63
CA ARG A 83 -18.53 15.68 2.80
C ARG A 83 -19.40 15.05 1.70
N ALA A 84 -19.00 13.89 1.18
CA ALA A 84 -19.74 13.14 0.18
C ALA A 84 -20.54 12.01 0.82
N ASN A 85 -21.75 11.75 0.35
CA ASN A 85 -22.60 10.68 0.87
C ASN A 85 -22.20 9.33 0.22
N LEU A 86 -20.95 8.92 0.45
CA LEU A 86 -20.41 7.65 -0.04
C LEU A 86 -20.18 6.72 1.15
N PRO A 87 -20.55 5.43 1.05
CA PRO A 87 -20.15 4.42 2.01
C PRO A 87 -18.69 4.05 1.75
N VAL A 88 -17.81 4.40 2.69
CA VAL A 88 -16.39 4.09 2.63
C VAL A 88 -16.02 3.34 3.89
N LEU A 89 -15.31 2.21 3.72
CA LEU A 89 -14.94 1.33 4.82
C LEU A 89 -13.55 1.65 5.36
N ASP A 90 -12.64 2.06 4.47
CA ASP A 90 -11.21 2.23 4.71
C ASP A 90 -10.70 3.59 4.17
N ALA A 91 -9.55 4.04 4.67
CA ALA A 91 -8.95 5.31 4.26
C ALA A 91 -8.24 5.26 2.89
N HIS A 92 -8.23 4.12 2.18
CA HIS A 92 -7.44 3.92 0.96
C HIS A 92 -5.95 4.23 1.15
N SER A 93 -5.43 3.98 2.34
CA SER A 93 -4.03 4.07 2.71
C SER A 93 -3.78 3.28 3.99
N LEU A 94 -3.14 2.12 3.87
CA LEU A 94 -2.77 1.27 5.01
C LEU A 94 -2.07 2.04 6.12
N TYR A 95 -1.14 2.94 5.75
CA TYR A 95 -0.35 3.66 6.75
C TYR A 95 -1.17 4.73 7.47
N LEU A 96 -1.97 5.48 6.73
CA LEU A 96 -2.78 6.55 7.32
C LEU A 96 -3.93 5.97 8.15
N GLU A 97 -4.53 4.89 7.70
CA GLU A 97 -5.56 4.17 8.44
C GLU A 97 -5.00 3.59 9.74
N THR A 98 -3.87 2.87 9.67
CA THR A 98 -3.20 2.37 10.88
C THR A 98 -2.83 3.50 11.84
N LEU A 99 -2.39 4.66 11.32
CA LEU A 99 -2.08 5.81 12.16
C LEU A 99 -3.33 6.39 12.81
N SER A 100 -4.45 6.50 12.08
CA SER A 100 -5.69 7.06 12.63
C SER A 100 -6.35 6.12 13.64
N GLU A 101 -6.28 4.83 13.41
CA GLU A 101 -6.94 3.83 14.24
C GLU A 101 -6.11 3.35 15.45
N LEU A 102 -4.80 3.14 15.26
CA LEU A 102 -3.89 2.55 16.25
C LEU A 102 -2.80 3.52 16.73
N GLY A 103 -2.81 4.74 16.23
CA GLY A 103 -1.85 5.77 16.60
C GLY A 103 -0.42 5.48 16.11
N PRO A 104 0.55 6.31 16.54
CA PRO A 104 1.94 6.18 16.15
C PRO A 104 2.58 4.85 16.59
N VAL A 105 2.12 4.26 17.69
CA VAL A 105 2.62 2.96 18.15
C VAL A 105 2.22 1.85 17.17
N GLY A 106 0.95 1.81 16.76
CA GLY A 106 0.47 0.83 15.77
C GLY A 106 1.18 0.98 14.43
N LEU A 107 1.33 2.22 13.95
CA LEU A 107 2.07 2.50 12.73
C LEU A 107 3.55 2.08 12.83
N ALA A 108 4.22 2.35 13.95
CA ALA A 108 5.62 1.95 14.15
C ALA A 108 5.79 0.42 14.13
N LEU A 109 4.87 -0.31 14.76
CA LEU A 109 4.86 -1.78 14.72
C LEU A 109 4.63 -2.30 13.30
N LEU A 110 3.66 -1.76 12.58
CA LEU A 110 3.41 -2.11 11.18
C LEU A 110 4.65 -1.88 10.31
N LEU A 111 5.23 -0.68 10.37
CA LEU A 111 6.43 -0.34 9.59
C LEU A 111 7.62 -1.21 9.96
N SER A 112 7.77 -1.57 11.24
CA SER A 112 8.82 -2.49 11.70
C SER A 112 8.70 -3.86 11.04
N VAL A 113 7.49 -4.42 10.99
CA VAL A 113 7.23 -5.72 10.33
C VAL A 113 7.48 -5.62 8.82
N LEU A 114 6.96 -4.58 8.18
CA LEU A 114 7.13 -4.38 6.74
C LEU A 114 8.59 -4.09 6.34
N ALA A 115 9.41 -3.56 7.24
CA ALA A 115 10.82 -3.32 6.99
C ALA A 115 11.69 -4.59 7.03
N VAL A 116 11.26 -5.65 7.73
CA VAL A 116 12.06 -6.88 7.92
C VAL A 116 12.57 -7.48 6.61
N PRO A 117 11.74 -7.69 5.56
CA PRO A 117 12.26 -8.21 4.28
C PRO A 117 13.32 -7.33 3.63
N LEU A 118 13.22 -6.00 3.81
CA LEU A 118 14.16 -5.04 3.21
C LEU A 118 15.55 -5.14 3.85
N LEU A 119 15.65 -5.55 5.11
CA LEU A 119 16.93 -5.77 5.80
C LEU A 119 17.75 -6.89 5.14
N GLY A 120 17.07 -7.88 4.54
CA GLY A 120 17.70 -8.98 3.81
C GLY A 120 18.27 -8.60 2.44
N LEU A 121 17.91 -7.46 1.88
CA LEU A 121 18.20 -7.10 0.48
C LEU A 121 19.71 -7.14 0.14
N ARG A 122 20.56 -6.62 1.04
CA ARG A 122 22.02 -6.58 0.79
C ARG A 122 22.62 -7.97 0.64
N ALA A 123 22.16 -8.93 1.44
CA ALA A 123 22.61 -10.32 1.39
C ALA A 123 22.00 -11.05 0.17
N ALA A 124 20.71 -10.78 -0.12
CA ALA A 124 19.99 -11.40 -1.22
C ALA A 124 20.40 -10.90 -2.62
N ARG A 125 21.11 -9.78 -2.75
CA ARG A 125 21.37 -9.06 -4.02
C ARG A 125 21.96 -9.90 -5.17
N ARG A 126 22.63 -11.02 -4.85
CA ARG A 126 23.24 -11.93 -5.83
C ARG A 126 22.35 -13.12 -6.18
N ALA A 127 21.25 -13.32 -5.46
CA ALA A 127 20.38 -14.44 -5.71
C ALA A 127 19.54 -14.20 -6.98
N PRO A 128 19.35 -15.23 -7.81
CA PRO A 128 18.38 -15.17 -8.90
C PRO A 128 17.02 -14.71 -8.37
N LEU A 129 16.31 -13.93 -9.13
CA LEU A 129 14.97 -13.40 -8.79
C LEU A 129 14.91 -12.42 -7.60
N ALA A 130 16.00 -12.14 -6.88
CA ALA A 130 15.96 -11.18 -5.78
C ALA A 130 15.50 -9.78 -6.23
N ALA A 131 15.90 -9.34 -7.40
CA ALA A 131 15.46 -8.05 -7.96
C ALA A 131 13.96 -8.05 -8.27
N ALA A 132 13.41 -9.13 -8.80
CA ALA A 132 11.98 -9.27 -9.07
C ALA A 132 11.16 -9.31 -7.76
N ALA A 133 11.58 -10.10 -6.79
CA ALA A 133 10.96 -10.17 -5.47
C ALA A 133 10.99 -8.80 -4.75
N PHE A 134 12.12 -8.10 -4.81
CA PHE A 134 12.25 -6.75 -4.26
C PHE A 134 11.32 -5.76 -4.97
N GLY A 135 11.30 -5.77 -6.30
CA GLY A 135 10.42 -4.90 -7.09
C GLY A 135 8.95 -5.12 -6.76
N GLY A 136 8.50 -6.38 -6.71
CA GLY A 136 7.13 -6.74 -6.34
C GLY A 136 6.78 -6.32 -4.91
N TYR A 137 7.69 -6.53 -3.96
CA TYR A 137 7.47 -6.14 -2.57
C TYR A 137 7.39 -4.61 -2.41
N VAL A 138 8.31 -3.86 -3.02
CA VAL A 138 8.30 -2.39 -2.97
C VAL A 138 7.08 -1.82 -3.68
N ALA A 139 6.68 -2.38 -4.82
CA ALA A 139 5.47 -1.96 -5.50
C ALA A 139 4.24 -2.09 -4.60
N TYR A 140 4.12 -3.20 -3.87
CA TYR A 140 3.06 -3.38 -2.87
C TYR A 140 3.14 -2.32 -1.75
N LEU A 141 4.33 -2.10 -1.16
CA LEU A 141 4.47 -1.10 -0.09
C LEU A 141 4.05 0.31 -0.53
N VAL A 142 4.42 0.69 -1.75
CA VAL A 142 4.01 1.98 -2.32
C VAL A 142 2.51 2.02 -2.58
N HIS A 143 1.96 0.95 -3.16
CA HIS A 143 0.55 0.89 -3.53
C HIS A 143 -0.36 0.87 -2.30
N ALA A 144 -0.01 0.11 -1.26
CA ALA A 144 -0.72 0.09 0.01
C ALA A 144 -0.80 1.46 0.72
N GLY A 145 0.10 2.40 0.36
CA GLY A 145 0.05 3.78 0.85
C GLY A 145 -0.98 4.67 0.12
N ILE A 146 -1.49 4.25 -1.02
CA ILE A 146 -2.33 5.08 -1.88
C ILE A 146 -3.65 4.44 -2.33
N ASP A 147 -3.86 3.16 -2.03
CA ASP A 147 -5.09 2.43 -2.36
C ASP A 147 -5.45 1.40 -1.29
N TRP A 148 -6.59 0.73 -1.45
CA TRP A 148 -7.20 -0.23 -0.51
C TRP A 148 -6.89 -1.69 -0.84
N ASP A 149 -6.23 -1.99 -1.94
CA ASP A 149 -6.00 -3.36 -2.43
C ASP A 149 -5.14 -4.23 -1.51
N TRP A 150 -4.51 -3.64 -0.50
CA TRP A 150 -3.86 -4.36 0.60
C TRP A 150 -4.86 -5.21 1.41
N GLU A 151 -6.15 -4.91 1.39
CA GLU A 151 -7.22 -5.75 1.95
C GLU A 151 -7.50 -7.00 1.10
N MET A 152 -7.06 -7.03 -0.15
CA MET A 152 -7.22 -8.19 -1.02
C MET A 152 -6.19 -9.27 -0.65
N PRO A 153 -6.62 -10.47 -0.15
CA PRO A 153 -5.69 -11.51 0.30
C PRO A 153 -4.69 -11.92 -0.78
N ALA A 154 -5.10 -12.00 -2.04
CA ALA A 154 -4.23 -12.37 -3.15
C ALA A 154 -3.07 -11.39 -3.35
N VAL A 155 -3.31 -10.09 -3.20
CA VAL A 155 -2.29 -9.04 -3.34
C VAL A 155 -1.32 -9.09 -2.16
N THR A 156 -1.84 -9.11 -0.95
CA THR A 156 -1.03 -9.11 0.27
C THR A 156 -0.23 -10.40 0.44
N LEU A 157 -0.81 -11.57 0.17
CA LEU A 157 -0.07 -12.85 0.22
C LEU A 157 1.02 -12.91 -0.84
N THR A 158 0.80 -12.37 -2.03
CA THR A 158 1.84 -12.28 -3.07
C THR A 158 3.00 -11.40 -2.61
N ALA A 159 2.72 -10.25 -2.02
CA ALA A 159 3.74 -9.37 -1.46
C ALA A 159 4.51 -10.02 -0.31
N LEU A 160 3.82 -10.70 0.61
CA LEU A 160 4.46 -11.45 1.68
C LEU A 160 5.33 -12.58 1.14
N ALA A 161 4.90 -13.29 0.10
CA ALA A 161 5.72 -14.30 -0.58
C ALA A 161 7.00 -13.69 -1.17
N CYS A 162 6.91 -12.51 -1.79
CA CYS A 162 8.09 -11.76 -2.25
C CYS A 162 9.02 -11.40 -1.08
N GLY A 163 8.46 -10.92 0.04
CA GLY A 163 9.23 -10.61 1.25
C GLY A 163 9.93 -11.85 1.82
N VAL A 164 9.24 -12.96 1.92
CA VAL A 164 9.81 -14.24 2.35
C VAL A 164 10.92 -14.72 1.41
N ALA A 165 10.72 -14.58 0.08
CA ALA A 165 11.75 -14.93 -0.89
C ALA A 165 13.05 -14.12 -0.69
N LEU A 166 12.94 -12.83 -0.37
CA LEU A 166 14.10 -11.99 -0.03
C LEU A 166 14.82 -12.48 1.22
N LEU A 167 14.08 -12.83 2.27
CA LEU A 167 14.66 -13.34 3.53
C LEU A 167 15.34 -14.69 3.35
N LEU A 168 14.74 -15.59 2.57
CA LEU A 168 15.32 -16.90 2.25
C LEU A 168 16.59 -16.74 1.40
N ALA A 169 16.56 -15.87 0.40
CA ALA A 169 17.72 -15.55 -0.42
C ALA A 169 18.88 -14.93 0.41
N ALA A 170 18.55 -14.14 1.43
CA ALA A 170 19.52 -13.54 2.34
C ALA A 170 20.21 -14.58 3.25
N ARG A 171 19.52 -15.67 3.59
CA ARG A 171 20.05 -16.75 4.44
C ARG A 171 21.02 -17.68 3.71
N GLY A 172 21.02 -17.72 2.37
CA GLY A 172 21.78 -18.66 1.57
C GLY A 172 21.29 -20.11 1.70
N GLU A 173 21.94 -21.01 0.97
CA GLU A 173 21.50 -22.41 0.88
C GLU A 173 21.63 -23.24 2.19
N ALA A 174 22.42 -22.75 3.14
CA ALA A 174 22.75 -23.51 4.35
C ALA A 174 21.60 -23.63 5.38
N SER A 175 20.53 -22.87 5.26
CA SER A 175 19.51 -22.77 6.30
C SER A 175 18.12 -23.31 5.91
N ALA A 176 17.95 -23.86 4.73
CA ALA A 176 16.61 -24.08 4.15
C ALA A 176 15.97 -25.42 4.49
N ARG A 177 16.54 -26.24 5.36
CA ARG A 177 15.88 -27.49 5.80
C ARG A 177 15.08 -27.25 7.09
N LEU A 178 13.84 -26.75 6.92
CA LEU A 178 12.86 -26.87 7.99
C LEU A 178 12.77 -28.36 8.41
N ALA A 179 12.83 -28.63 9.72
CA ALA A 179 12.59 -29.97 10.25
C ALA A 179 11.24 -30.47 9.70
N ALA A 180 11.16 -31.76 9.39
CA ALA A 180 9.99 -32.38 8.74
C ALA A 180 8.67 -32.03 9.46
N GLY A 181 8.70 -31.96 10.80
CA GLY A 181 7.53 -31.57 11.60
C GLY A 181 6.99 -30.17 11.29
N TRP A 182 7.83 -29.17 11.05
CA TRP A 182 7.40 -27.81 10.69
C TRP A 182 6.84 -27.73 9.27
N ARG A 183 7.32 -28.57 8.36
CA ARG A 183 6.78 -28.67 7.00
C ARG A 183 5.37 -29.26 7.00
N VAL A 184 5.15 -30.29 7.82
CA VAL A 184 3.82 -30.90 8.00
C VAL A 184 2.86 -29.93 8.69
N ALA A 185 3.30 -29.26 9.76
CA ALA A 185 2.48 -28.26 10.46
C ALA A 185 2.07 -27.10 9.53
N GLY A 186 3.00 -26.57 8.73
CA GLY A 186 2.72 -25.55 7.74
C GLY A 186 1.73 -26.00 6.65
N ALA A 187 1.88 -27.22 6.14
CA ALA A 187 0.96 -27.78 5.16
C ALA A 187 -0.45 -28.01 5.73
N VAL A 188 -0.55 -28.49 6.97
CA VAL A 188 -1.83 -28.67 7.65
C VAL A 188 -2.51 -27.34 7.92
N SER A 189 -1.75 -26.33 8.36
CA SER A 189 -2.29 -24.98 8.58
C SER A 189 -2.77 -24.33 7.27
N ALA A 190 -2.02 -24.47 6.18
CA ALA A 190 -2.41 -23.97 4.87
C ALA A 190 -3.66 -24.69 4.34
N ALA A 191 -3.75 -26.01 4.52
CA ALA A 191 -4.94 -26.79 4.13
C ALA A 191 -6.18 -26.40 4.97
N ALA A 192 -6.01 -26.17 6.27
CA ALA A 192 -7.10 -25.73 7.14
C ALA A 192 -7.64 -24.33 6.75
N LEU A 193 -6.75 -23.40 6.35
CA LEU A 193 -7.13 -22.06 5.87
C LEU A 193 -7.80 -22.08 4.49
N ALA A 194 -7.55 -23.11 3.68
CA ALA A 194 -8.16 -23.25 2.34
C ALA A 194 -9.59 -23.82 2.40
N VAL A 195 -10.05 -24.32 3.56
CA VAL A 195 -11.39 -24.93 3.76
C VAL A 195 -12.37 -23.97 4.45
N VAL A 196 -11.89 -22.82 4.91
CA VAL A 196 -12.71 -21.74 5.52
C VAL A 196 -12.97 -20.66 4.49
#